data_f5232020cbbdf216fca0cb1dc5f79cf9
#
_entry.id   f5232020cbbdf216fca0cb1dc5f79cf9
#
_cell.length_a   1.000
_cell.length_b   1.000
_cell.length_c   1.000
_cell.angle_alpha   90.00
_cell.angle_beta   90.00
_cell.angle_gamma   90.00
#
_symmetry.space_group_name_H-M   'P 1'
#
loop_
_entity.id
_entity.type
_entity.pdbx_description
1 polymer ?
#
loop_
_entity_poly.entity_id
_entity_poly.type
_entity_poly.pdbx_seq_one_letter_code
_entity_poly.pdbx_strand_id
1 'polypeptide(L)'
;MNVTQKLYISQKECFDTLVSSAIYDVKNATGKTLQVRKLEGYKYQRTMSNGALATTKIVKVQPNELYQFETSSRVNTHTTTYTIKSTSETTCEVTYNELIETEKALNKMNNIIVGFMFGFFRKKRVKNLLKSIELSVINESKQKLEKLAAKSEQ
;
A
#
# COMPACT_ATOMS: atom_id res chain seq x y z
N MET A 1 -5.43 1.26 13.15
CA MET A 1 -5.40 -0.22 12.95
C MET A 1 -3.98 -0.64 12.65
N ASN A 2 -3.51 -1.76 13.22
CA ASN A 2 -2.16 -2.26 13.00
C ASN A 2 -2.21 -3.75 12.58
N VAL A 3 -1.45 -4.11 11.53
CA VAL A 3 -1.34 -5.48 11.00
C VAL A 3 0.11 -5.73 10.63
N THR A 4 0.72 -6.76 11.19
CA THR A 4 2.08 -7.19 10.86
C THR A 4 2.04 -8.56 10.19
N GLN A 5 2.81 -8.73 9.13
CA GLN A 5 2.88 -9.98 8.38
C GLN A 5 4.29 -10.20 7.81
N LYS A 6 4.78 -11.43 7.93
CA LYS A 6 5.98 -11.89 7.24
C LYS A 6 5.64 -12.21 5.78
N LEU A 7 6.48 -11.75 4.86
CA LEU A 7 6.42 -12.02 3.43
C LEU A 7 7.68 -12.75 2.97
N TYR A 8 7.53 -13.66 2.02
CA TYR A 8 8.63 -14.45 1.43
C TYR A 8 9.15 -13.80 0.15
N ILE A 9 9.44 -12.51 0.28
CA ILE A 9 10.08 -11.65 -0.72
C ILE A 9 11.06 -10.73 0.01
N SER A 10 12.08 -10.23 -0.68
CA SER A 10 13.05 -9.32 -0.07
C SER A 10 12.40 -7.98 0.32
N GLN A 11 13.02 -7.29 1.26
CA GLN A 11 12.63 -5.94 1.66
C GLN A 11 12.54 -4.98 0.47
N LYS A 12 13.53 -5.06 -0.44
CA LYS A 12 13.58 -4.24 -1.64
C LYS A 12 12.42 -4.54 -2.61
N GLU A 13 12.15 -5.81 -2.89
CA GLU A 13 11.05 -6.20 -3.78
C GLU A 13 9.69 -5.75 -3.23
N CYS A 14 9.49 -5.85 -1.92
CA CYS A 14 8.29 -5.37 -1.26
C CYS A 14 8.13 -3.85 -1.42
N PHE A 15 9.19 -3.09 -1.14
CA PHE A 15 9.18 -1.62 -1.27
C PHE A 15 8.95 -1.19 -2.73
N ASP A 16 9.67 -1.78 -3.68
CA ASP A 16 9.53 -1.46 -5.11
C ASP A 16 8.10 -1.70 -5.61
N THR A 17 7.44 -2.77 -5.14
CA THR A 17 6.05 -3.07 -5.50
C THR A 17 5.08 -2.03 -4.94
N LEU A 18 5.24 -1.61 -3.68
CA LEU A 18 4.42 -0.56 -3.06
C LEU A 18 4.56 0.78 -3.81
N VAL A 19 5.80 1.17 -4.10
CA VAL A 19 6.11 2.42 -4.78
C VAL A 19 5.63 2.40 -6.25
N SER A 20 5.78 1.27 -6.94
CA SER A 20 5.26 1.09 -8.30
C SER A 20 3.74 1.23 -8.36
N SER A 21 3.04 0.69 -7.35
CA SER A 21 1.58 0.89 -7.22
C SER A 21 1.21 2.35 -7.03
N ALA A 22 2.00 3.11 -6.24
CA ALA A 22 1.79 4.54 -6.06
C ALA A 22 2.00 5.32 -7.37
N ILE A 23 3.05 5.02 -8.12
CA ILE A 23 3.32 5.63 -9.43
C ILE A 23 2.18 5.33 -10.41
N TYR A 24 1.69 4.09 -10.42
CA TYR A 24 0.56 3.68 -11.25
C TYR A 24 -0.72 4.45 -10.90
N ASP A 25 -1.03 4.61 -9.61
CA ASP A 25 -2.17 5.40 -9.15
C ASP A 25 -2.09 6.87 -9.57
N VAL A 26 -0.90 7.48 -9.42
CA VAL A 26 -0.66 8.86 -9.88
C VAL A 26 -0.87 8.97 -11.39
N LYS A 27 -0.34 8.02 -12.16
CA LYS A 27 -0.49 8.01 -13.63
C LYS A 27 -1.96 7.90 -14.03
N ASN A 28 -2.72 7.03 -13.40
CA ASN A 28 -4.15 6.86 -13.68
C ASN A 28 -4.96 8.11 -13.31
N ALA A 29 -4.62 8.78 -12.20
CA ALA A 29 -5.34 9.95 -11.72
C ALA A 29 -4.98 11.24 -12.48
N THR A 30 -3.74 11.37 -12.97
CA THR A 30 -3.19 12.64 -13.48
C THR A 30 -2.62 12.57 -14.89
N GLY A 31 -2.42 11.37 -15.45
CA GLY A 31 -1.71 11.13 -16.70
C GLY A 31 -0.17 11.27 -16.59
N LYS A 32 0.37 11.64 -15.41
CA LYS A 32 1.80 11.88 -15.20
C LYS A 32 2.49 10.65 -14.63
N THR A 33 3.63 10.27 -15.20
CA THR A 33 4.52 9.26 -14.64
C THR A 33 5.60 9.93 -13.81
N LEU A 34 5.64 9.63 -12.51
CA LEU A 34 6.62 10.19 -11.59
C LEU A 34 7.79 9.23 -11.38
N GLN A 35 8.96 9.79 -11.10
CA GLN A 35 10.10 9.05 -10.57
C GLN A 35 9.95 8.91 -9.06
N VAL A 36 10.47 7.83 -8.46
CA VAL A 36 10.40 7.56 -7.01
C VAL A 36 10.81 8.75 -6.16
N ARG A 37 11.92 9.42 -6.53
CA ARG A 37 12.45 10.60 -5.81
C ARG A 37 11.51 11.82 -5.82
N LYS A 38 10.49 11.85 -6.66
CA LYS A 38 9.50 12.92 -6.77
C LYS A 38 8.15 12.58 -6.14
N LEU A 39 8.03 11.41 -5.54
CA LEU A 39 6.79 10.97 -4.91
C LEU A 39 6.52 11.70 -3.59
N GLU A 40 7.54 11.86 -2.74
CA GLU A 40 7.38 12.51 -1.44
C GLU A 40 6.88 13.96 -1.61
N GLY A 41 5.82 14.28 -0.88
CA GLY A 41 5.13 15.57 -0.95
C GLY A 41 4.13 15.70 -2.11
N TYR A 42 4.09 14.76 -3.06
CA TYR A 42 3.18 14.83 -4.20
C TYR A 42 1.73 14.67 -3.77
N LYS A 43 0.85 15.52 -4.31
CA LYS A 43 -0.60 15.50 -4.07
C LYS A 43 -1.34 15.30 -5.37
N TYR A 44 -2.38 14.47 -5.36
CA TYR A 44 -3.27 14.27 -6.49
C TYR A 44 -4.70 13.95 -6.02
N GLN A 45 -5.66 14.20 -6.89
CA GLN A 45 -7.04 13.83 -6.66
C GLN A 45 -7.38 12.54 -7.39
N ARG A 46 -8.20 11.72 -6.78
CA ARG A 46 -8.75 10.52 -7.41
C ARG A 46 -10.22 10.34 -7.07
N THR A 47 -10.94 9.69 -7.97
CA THR A 47 -12.31 9.27 -7.72
C THR A 47 -12.28 7.93 -6.99
N MET A 48 -12.97 7.87 -5.85
CA MET A 48 -13.15 6.64 -5.07
C MET A 48 -14.18 5.73 -5.73
N SER A 49 -14.26 4.45 -5.34
CA SER A 49 -15.21 3.47 -5.86
C SER A 49 -16.68 3.87 -5.70
N ASN A 50 -16.98 4.71 -4.72
CA ASN A 50 -18.33 5.27 -4.49
C ASN A 50 -18.59 6.58 -5.25
N GLY A 51 -17.73 7.00 -6.18
CA GLY A 51 -17.82 8.23 -6.94
C GLY A 51 -17.37 9.50 -6.21
N ALA A 52 -17.02 9.43 -4.93
CA ALA A 52 -16.55 10.59 -4.18
C ALA A 52 -15.10 10.95 -4.56
N LEU A 53 -14.80 12.24 -4.57
CA LEU A 53 -13.44 12.73 -4.75
C LEU A 53 -12.65 12.64 -3.43
N ALA A 54 -11.43 12.17 -3.52
CA ALA A 54 -10.47 12.18 -2.43
C ALA A 54 -9.13 12.76 -2.89
N THR A 55 -8.45 13.46 -1.99
CA THR A 55 -7.08 13.94 -2.21
C THR A 55 -6.11 12.98 -1.55
N THR A 56 -5.17 12.45 -2.31
CA THR A 56 -4.06 11.65 -1.78
C THR A 56 -2.79 12.49 -1.76
N LYS A 57 -2.08 12.48 -0.63
CA LYS A 57 -0.76 13.08 -0.45
C LYS A 57 0.24 11.98 -0.06
N ILE A 58 1.31 11.84 -0.81
CA ILE A 58 2.41 10.97 -0.43
C ILE A 58 3.26 11.73 0.59
N VAL A 59 3.26 11.26 1.85
CA VAL A 59 3.84 11.99 2.98
C VAL A 59 5.31 11.70 3.13
N LYS A 60 5.69 10.40 3.05
CA LYS A 60 7.07 9.98 3.28
C LYS A 60 7.42 8.75 2.46
N VAL A 61 8.62 8.77 1.89
CA VAL A 61 9.20 7.68 1.11
C VAL A 61 10.65 7.48 1.56
N GLN A 62 10.90 6.44 2.36
CA GLN A 62 12.25 6.02 2.75
C GLN A 62 12.58 4.71 2.03
N PRO A 63 13.58 4.68 1.15
CA PRO A 63 13.90 3.51 0.35
C PRO A 63 14.04 2.24 1.19
N ASN A 64 13.33 1.20 0.80
CA ASN A 64 13.24 -0.11 1.41
C ASN A 64 12.63 -0.18 2.82
N GLU A 65 12.41 0.95 3.50
CA GLU A 65 12.03 0.98 4.92
C GLU A 65 10.61 1.44 5.17
N LEU A 66 10.17 2.53 4.48
CA LEU A 66 8.91 3.16 4.82
C LEU A 66 8.23 3.80 3.60
N TYR A 67 6.93 3.57 3.49
CA TYR A 67 6.04 4.28 2.58
C TYR A 67 4.81 4.75 3.35
N GLN A 68 4.53 6.07 3.31
CA GLN A 68 3.41 6.68 4.01
C GLN A 68 2.64 7.62 3.10
N PHE A 69 1.33 7.52 3.13
CA PHE A 69 0.44 8.45 2.44
C PHE A 69 -0.81 8.76 3.25
N GLU A 70 -1.39 9.91 2.96
CA GLU A 70 -2.68 10.36 3.48
C GLU A 70 -3.71 10.38 2.36
N THR A 71 -4.92 9.94 2.67
CA THR A 71 -6.07 10.11 1.78
C THR A 71 -7.16 10.86 2.53
N SER A 72 -7.42 12.10 2.09
CA SER A 72 -8.42 12.98 2.69
C SER A 72 -9.67 13.00 1.82
N SER A 73 -10.80 12.72 2.43
CA SER A 73 -12.14 12.90 1.88
C SER A 73 -12.83 14.07 2.58
N ARG A 74 -14.07 14.37 2.20
CA ARG A 74 -14.89 15.41 2.84
C ARG A 74 -15.12 15.19 4.35
N VAL A 75 -14.98 13.95 4.83
CA VAL A 75 -15.39 13.55 6.19
C VAL A 75 -14.23 13.06 7.03
N ASN A 76 -13.27 12.36 6.41
CA ASN A 76 -12.20 11.67 7.11
C ASN A 76 -10.85 11.85 6.39
N THR A 77 -9.78 11.87 7.18
CA THR A 77 -8.41 11.70 6.71
C THR A 77 -7.89 10.35 7.20
N HIS A 78 -7.39 9.55 6.27
CA HIS A 78 -6.77 8.26 6.53
C HIS A 78 -5.27 8.37 6.29
N THR A 79 -4.48 8.17 7.32
CA THR A 79 -3.02 8.05 7.20
C THR A 79 -2.65 6.58 7.18
N THR A 80 -2.04 6.14 6.10
CA THR A 80 -1.58 4.76 5.91
C THR A 80 -0.06 4.73 5.89
N THR A 81 0.53 3.86 6.71
CA THR A 81 1.98 3.68 6.81
C THR A 81 2.34 2.21 6.63
N TYR A 82 3.26 1.93 5.73
CA TYR A 82 3.94 0.65 5.59
C TYR A 82 5.36 0.79 6.12
N THR A 83 5.70 0.00 7.12
CA THR A 83 7.09 -0.14 7.60
C THR A 83 7.58 -1.52 7.21
N ILE A 84 8.75 -1.60 6.58
CA ILE A 84 9.30 -2.84 6.03
C ILE A 84 10.63 -3.10 6.72
N LYS A 85 10.78 -4.29 7.28
CA LYS A 85 12.03 -4.74 7.91
C LYS A 85 12.51 -6.01 7.24
N SER A 86 13.79 -6.05 6.87
CA SER A 86 14.42 -7.28 6.41
C SER A 86 14.48 -8.30 7.56
N THR A 87 14.10 -9.54 7.28
CA THR A 87 14.28 -10.68 8.19
C THR A 87 15.28 -11.70 7.66
N SER A 88 15.58 -11.66 6.35
CA SER A 88 16.66 -12.35 5.66
C SER A 88 16.84 -11.70 4.28
N GLU A 89 17.77 -12.20 3.46
CA GLU A 89 17.95 -11.72 2.08
C GLU A 89 16.70 -11.89 1.22
N THR A 90 15.88 -12.88 1.50
CA THR A 90 14.70 -13.27 0.71
C THR A 90 13.38 -13.13 1.46
N THR A 91 13.39 -12.61 2.67
CA THR A 91 12.17 -12.43 3.48
C THR A 91 12.15 -11.07 4.18
N CYS A 92 10.96 -10.52 4.34
CA CYS A 92 10.75 -9.29 5.12
C CYS A 92 9.51 -9.39 6.00
N GLU A 93 9.43 -8.50 6.98
CA GLU A 93 8.26 -8.26 7.79
C GLU A 93 7.69 -6.90 7.46
N VAL A 94 6.39 -6.85 7.13
CA VAL A 94 5.67 -5.62 6.82
C VAL A 94 4.68 -5.31 7.93
N THR A 95 4.79 -4.12 8.49
CA THR A 95 3.80 -3.56 9.41
C THR A 95 2.98 -2.50 8.68
N TYR A 96 1.70 -2.78 8.49
CA TYR A 96 0.71 -1.84 8.02
C TYR A 96 0.06 -1.14 9.22
N ASN A 97 0.13 0.17 9.26
CA ASN A 97 -0.58 0.99 10.24
C ASN A 97 -1.55 1.93 9.53
N GLU A 98 -2.77 2.03 10.04
CA GLU A 98 -3.78 2.97 9.56
C GLU A 98 -4.35 3.76 10.74
N LEU A 99 -4.26 5.08 10.62
CA LEU A 99 -4.89 6.06 11.50
C LEU A 99 -6.03 6.73 10.74
N ILE A 100 -7.17 6.91 11.37
CA ILE A 100 -8.33 7.59 10.83
C ILE A 100 -8.65 8.78 11.71
N GLU A 101 -8.61 9.97 11.14
CA GLU A 101 -9.01 11.20 11.77
C GLU A 101 -10.36 11.65 11.18
N THR A 102 -11.34 11.90 12.04
CA THR A 102 -12.68 12.32 11.65
C THR A 102 -12.92 13.72 12.19
N GLU A 103 -13.24 14.67 11.31
CA GLU A 103 -13.52 16.06 11.73
C GLU A 103 -14.80 16.20 12.56
N LYS A 104 -15.70 15.23 12.50
CA LYS A 104 -16.95 15.21 13.29
C LYS A 104 -16.89 14.17 14.40
N ALA A 105 -16.52 14.58 15.59
CA ALA A 105 -16.60 13.79 16.83
C ALA A 105 -18.07 13.63 17.34
N LEU A 106 -19.03 13.47 16.45
CA LEU A 106 -20.42 13.26 16.79
C LEU A 106 -20.78 11.78 16.61
N ASN A 107 -21.06 11.10 17.71
CA ASN A 107 -21.52 9.72 17.91
C ASN A 107 -20.45 8.69 18.28
N LYS A 108 -19.74 8.96 19.39
CA LYS A 108 -18.80 8.00 19.98
C LYS A 108 -19.42 6.69 20.49
N MET A 109 -20.72 6.64 20.74
CA MET A 109 -21.33 5.47 21.44
C MET A 109 -21.85 4.36 20.50
N ASN A 110 -22.32 4.67 19.30
CA ASN A 110 -22.78 3.63 18.36
C ASN A 110 -21.65 3.01 17.52
N ASN A 111 -20.44 3.60 17.55
CA ASN A 111 -19.32 3.17 16.71
C ASN A 111 -18.50 2.02 17.28
N ILE A 112 -18.66 1.65 18.57
CA ILE A 112 -17.80 0.63 19.20
C ILE A 112 -18.15 -0.78 18.70
N ILE A 113 -19.42 -1.11 18.60
CA ILE A 113 -19.89 -2.45 18.16
C ILE A 113 -19.68 -2.61 16.64
N VAL A 114 -20.07 -1.60 15.89
CA VAL A 114 -19.86 -1.55 14.42
C VAL A 114 -18.38 -1.55 14.09
N GLY A 115 -17.56 -0.80 14.82
CA GLY A 115 -16.10 -0.74 14.65
C GLY A 115 -15.39 -2.07 14.92
N PHE A 116 -15.89 -2.90 15.84
CA PHE A 116 -15.29 -4.19 16.17
C PHE A 116 -15.50 -5.22 15.04
N MET A 117 -16.71 -5.33 14.48
CA MET A 117 -16.99 -6.23 13.37
C MET A 117 -16.27 -5.80 12.08
N PHE A 118 -16.32 -4.51 11.74
CA PHE A 118 -15.60 -3.97 10.57
C PHE A 118 -14.07 -4.05 10.72
N GLY A 119 -13.55 -3.93 11.95
CA GLY A 119 -12.12 -4.05 12.23
C GLY A 119 -11.54 -5.42 11.85
N PHE A 120 -12.29 -6.51 12.10
CA PHE A 120 -11.86 -7.85 11.75
C PHE A 120 -11.79 -8.06 10.22
N PHE A 121 -12.84 -7.65 9.49
CA PHE A 121 -12.86 -7.73 8.02
C PHE A 121 -11.78 -6.85 7.38
N ARG A 122 -11.51 -5.67 7.95
CA ARG A 122 -10.43 -4.78 7.49
C ARG A 122 -9.05 -5.41 7.69
N LYS A 123 -8.78 -6.03 8.83
CA LYS A 123 -7.51 -6.75 9.08
C LYS A 123 -7.30 -7.88 8.09
N LYS A 124 -8.33 -8.68 7.82
CA LYS A 124 -8.28 -9.75 6.82
C LYS A 124 -8.00 -9.20 5.42
N ARG A 125 -8.65 -8.09 5.04
CA ARG A 125 -8.41 -7.42 3.77
C ARG A 125 -6.97 -6.92 3.63
N VAL A 126 -6.40 -6.34 4.68
CA VAL A 126 -4.99 -5.90 4.69
C VAL A 126 -4.04 -7.09 4.56
N LYS A 127 -4.27 -8.19 5.29
CA LYS A 127 -3.47 -9.40 5.15
C LYS A 127 -3.51 -9.95 3.72
N ASN A 128 -4.69 -9.97 3.10
CA ASN A 128 -4.84 -10.40 1.71
C ASN A 128 -4.11 -9.45 0.75
N LEU A 129 -4.14 -8.13 1.00
CA LEU A 129 -3.38 -7.16 0.23
C LEU A 129 -1.87 -7.40 0.31
N LEU A 130 -1.34 -7.60 1.52
CA LEU A 130 0.07 -7.91 1.72
C LEU A 130 0.46 -9.23 1.03
N LYS A 131 -0.40 -10.24 1.10
CA LYS A 131 -0.19 -11.51 0.40
C LYS A 131 -0.23 -11.35 -1.12
N SER A 132 -1.06 -10.48 -1.66
CA SER A 132 -1.10 -10.21 -3.11
C SER A 132 0.18 -9.52 -3.60
N ILE A 133 0.81 -8.67 -2.78
CA ILE A 133 2.13 -8.09 -3.06
C ILE A 133 3.18 -9.20 -3.21
N GLU A 134 3.22 -10.13 -2.26
CA GLU A 134 4.14 -11.29 -2.31
C GLU A 134 3.91 -12.12 -3.58
N LEU A 135 2.67 -12.46 -3.88
CA LEU A 135 2.33 -13.27 -5.05
C LEU A 135 2.68 -12.58 -6.37
N SER A 136 2.51 -11.26 -6.48
CA SER A 136 2.87 -10.52 -7.69
C SER A 136 4.37 -10.61 -7.97
N VAL A 137 5.20 -10.42 -6.96
CA VAL A 137 6.67 -10.53 -7.07
C VAL A 137 7.10 -11.94 -7.48
N ILE A 138 6.53 -12.97 -6.84
CA ILE A 138 6.84 -14.38 -7.15
C ILE A 138 6.44 -14.71 -8.59
N ASN A 139 5.28 -14.27 -9.06
CA ASN A 139 4.80 -14.53 -10.41
C ASN A 139 5.68 -13.83 -11.46
N GLU A 140 6.07 -12.58 -11.23
CA GLU A 140 6.98 -11.85 -12.11
C GLU A 140 8.34 -12.55 -12.23
N SER A 141 8.88 -13.06 -11.11
CA SER A 141 10.13 -13.81 -11.08
C SER A 141 10.03 -15.12 -11.88
N LYS A 142 8.93 -15.86 -11.75
CA LYS A 142 8.68 -17.08 -12.54
C LYS A 142 8.62 -16.79 -14.03
N GLN A 143 7.87 -15.76 -14.44
CA GLN A 143 7.78 -15.37 -15.85
C GLN A 143 9.13 -14.95 -16.46
N LYS A 144 9.99 -14.29 -15.66
CA LYS A 144 11.35 -13.94 -16.12
C LYS A 144 12.20 -15.18 -16.33
N LEU A 145 12.14 -16.16 -15.43
CA LEU A 145 12.87 -17.42 -15.55
C LEU A 145 12.43 -18.24 -16.76
N GLU A 146 11.12 -18.34 -17.02
CA GLU A 146 10.56 -19.03 -18.18
C GLU A 146 11.01 -18.39 -19.50
N LYS A 147 11.01 -17.05 -19.57
CA LYS A 147 11.50 -16.32 -20.76
C LYS A 147 13.00 -16.50 -20.99
N LEU A 148 13.81 -16.61 -19.93
CA LEU A 148 15.23 -16.87 -20.02
C LEU A 148 15.51 -18.31 -20.48
N ALA A 149 14.79 -19.29 -19.95
CA ALA A 149 14.89 -20.69 -20.38
C ALA A 149 14.53 -20.85 -21.87
N ALA A 150 13.43 -20.24 -22.33
CA ALA A 150 13.02 -20.28 -23.74
C ALA A 150 14.05 -19.63 -24.70
N LYS A 151 14.86 -18.65 -24.23
CA LYS A 151 15.94 -18.05 -25.04
C LYS A 151 17.21 -18.88 -25.08
N SER A 152 17.44 -19.73 -24.10
CA SER A 152 18.63 -20.61 -24.06
C SER A 152 18.49 -21.87 -24.94
N GLU A 153 17.27 -22.19 -25.40
CA GLU A 153 16.96 -23.32 -26.27
C GLU A 153 16.96 -22.95 -27.76
N GLN A 154 17.22 -21.67 -28.11
CA GLN A 154 17.37 -21.18 -29.47
C GLN A 154 18.85 -20.92 -29.81
#